data_3ac030286501da563f600c795669f093
#
_entry.id   3ac030286501da563f600c795669f093
#
_cell.length_a   1.000
_cell.length_b   1.000
_cell.length_c   1.000
_cell.angle_alpha   90.00
_cell.angle_beta   90.00
_cell.angle_gamma   90.00
#
_symmetry.space_group_name_H-M   'P 1'
#
loop_
_entity.id
_entity.type
_entity.pdbx_description
1 polymer ?
#
loop_
_entity_poly.entity_id
_entity_poly.type
_entity_poly.pdbx_seq_one_letter_code
_entity_poly.pdbx_strand_id
1 'polypeptide(L)'
;MVEYERRLEGIEDQLKQKSDIIHQNQAEIERTNEVHSLWLKASQETSQQNKIAAYDQILDLRPDDVEALSYKADAVLEIQEPLWAISLCQRALKLAPDNGHAHYQLACAYAEIGRWEDAVTTLQKAIDISEAYRDDASVDLSFEHLREHESFRTLVFTNQDDSTDA
;
A
#
# COMPACT_ATOMS: atom_id res chain seq x y z
N MET A 1 -57.29 -21.48 0.70
CA MET A 1 -56.21 -22.01 -0.16
C MET A 1 -55.29 -20.89 -0.64
N VAL A 2 -55.78 -19.85 -1.28
CA VAL A 2 -54.94 -18.72 -1.85
C VAL A 2 -54.03 -18.02 -0.84
N GLU A 3 -54.44 -17.89 0.41
CA GLU A 3 -53.62 -17.24 1.46
C GLU A 3 -52.46 -18.11 1.94
N TYR A 4 -52.62 -19.42 1.98
CA TYR A 4 -51.56 -20.38 2.31
C TYR A 4 -50.47 -20.40 1.20
N GLU A 5 -50.91 -20.43 -0.04
CA GLU A 5 -49.99 -20.39 -1.21
C GLU A 5 -49.15 -19.12 -1.23
N ARG A 6 -49.76 -17.95 -1.00
CA ARG A 6 -49.05 -16.68 -0.89
C ARG A 6 -48.04 -16.65 0.26
N ARG A 7 -48.37 -17.28 1.39
CA ARG A 7 -47.43 -17.39 2.52
C ARG A 7 -46.28 -18.35 2.22
N LEU A 8 -46.52 -19.43 1.50
CA LEU A 8 -45.48 -20.36 1.05
C LEU A 8 -44.51 -19.68 0.07
N GLU A 9 -45.05 -19.01 -0.95
CA GLU A 9 -44.25 -18.23 -1.90
C GLU A 9 -43.36 -17.18 -1.16
N GLY A 10 -43.92 -16.45 -0.19
CA GLY A 10 -43.18 -15.51 0.60
C GLY A 10 -42.04 -16.13 1.45
N ILE A 11 -42.26 -17.37 1.97
CA ILE A 11 -41.24 -18.12 2.71
C ILE A 11 -40.16 -18.63 1.74
N GLU A 12 -40.52 -19.13 0.59
CA GLU A 12 -39.57 -19.58 -0.43
C GLU A 12 -38.66 -18.46 -0.93
N ASP A 13 -39.24 -17.29 -1.19
CA ASP A 13 -38.47 -16.10 -1.56
C ASP A 13 -37.50 -15.65 -0.46
N GLN A 14 -37.91 -15.65 0.79
CA GLN A 14 -37.04 -15.35 1.93
C GLN A 14 -35.93 -16.38 2.11
N LEU A 15 -36.22 -17.67 1.92
CA LEU A 15 -35.20 -18.73 1.98
C LEU A 15 -34.17 -18.57 0.86
N LYS A 16 -34.63 -18.28 -0.34
CA LYS A 16 -33.76 -18.02 -1.49
C LYS A 16 -32.84 -16.83 -1.22
N GLN A 17 -33.38 -15.68 -0.79
CA GLN A 17 -32.59 -14.49 -0.43
C GLN A 17 -31.55 -14.80 0.64
N LYS A 18 -31.91 -15.54 1.70
CA LYS A 18 -30.97 -15.93 2.76
C LYS A 18 -29.88 -16.86 2.23
N SER A 19 -30.24 -17.80 1.36
CA SER A 19 -29.28 -18.69 0.71
C SER A 19 -28.27 -17.92 -0.14
N ASP A 20 -28.74 -16.96 -0.94
CA ASP A 20 -27.88 -16.13 -1.78
C ASP A 20 -26.91 -15.29 -0.94
N ILE A 21 -27.37 -14.73 0.18
CA ILE A 21 -26.53 -13.99 1.13
C ILE A 21 -25.47 -14.91 1.76
N ILE A 22 -25.84 -16.12 2.15
CA ILE A 22 -24.88 -17.09 2.72
C ILE A 22 -23.80 -17.43 1.69
N HIS A 23 -24.18 -17.71 0.44
CA HIS A 23 -23.20 -17.99 -0.62
C HIS A 23 -22.27 -16.81 -0.91
N GLN A 24 -22.80 -15.59 -0.93
CA GLN A 24 -21.98 -14.37 -1.11
C GLN A 24 -21.00 -14.18 0.05
N ASN A 25 -21.46 -14.36 1.29
CA ASN A 25 -20.61 -14.24 2.46
C ASN A 25 -19.51 -15.31 2.48
N GLN A 26 -19.84 -16.55 2.09
CA GLN A 26 -18.87 -17.63 2.02
C GLN A 26 -17.80 -17.36 0.98
N ALA A 27 -18.14 -16.87 -0.21
CA ALA A 27 -17.20 -16.50 -1.24
C ALA A 27 -16.28 -15.35 -0.80
N GLU A 28 -16.80 -14.37 -0.05
CA GLU A 28 -15.97 -13.26 0.50
C GLU A 28 -15.02 -13.75 1.61
N ILE A 29 -15.47 -14.69 2.45
CA ILE A 29 -14.60 -15.32 3.46
C ILE A 29 -13.45 -16.08 2.78
N GLU A 30 -13.74 -16.86 1.76
CA GLU A 30 -12.75 -17.62 1.01
C GLU A 30 -11.71 -16.66 0.35
N ARG A 31 -12.18 -15.60 -0.30
CA ARG A 31 -11.31 -14.56 -0.88
C ARG A 31 -10.44 -13.90 0.17
N THR A 32 -11.00 -13.58 1.33
CA THR A 32 -10.24 -12.95 2.43
C THR A 32 -9.17 -13.87 2.96
N ASN A 33 -9.48 -15.16 3.13
CA ASN A 33 -8.51 -16.16 3.57
C ASN A 33 -7.39 -16.36 2.56
N GLU A 34 -7.70 -16.35 1.26
CA GLU A 34 -6.71 -16.44 0.20
C GLU A 34 -5.77 -15.22 0.21
N VAL A 35 -6.32 -14.01 0.32
CA VAL A 35 -5.52 -12.78 0.44
C VAL A 35 -4.60 -12.83 1.66
N HIS A 36 -5.08 -13.26 2.83
CA HIS A 36 -4.23 -13.43 4.02
C HIS A 36 -3.10 -14.45 3.81
N SER A 37 -3.40 -15.56 3.15
CA SER A 37 -2.39 -16.57 2.80
C SER A 37 -1.32 -16.00 1.87
N LEU A 38 -1.70 -15.18 0.90
CA LEU A 38 -0.79 -14.52 -0.02
C LEU A 38 0.09 -13.46 0.67
N TRP A 39 -0.48 -12.69 1.61
CA TRP A 39 0.29 -11.77 2.46
C TRP A 39 1.33 -12.51 3.29
N LEU A 40 0.94 -13.63 3.92
CA LEU A 40 1.89 -14.46 4.67
C LEU A 40 2.99 -15.00 3.77
N LYS A 41 2.65 -15.47 2.57
CA LYS A 41 3.62 -15.91 1.57
C LYS A 41 4.58 -14.78 1.20
N ALA A 42 4.08 -13.59 0.87
CA ALA A 42 4.92 -12.45 0.53
C ALA A 42 5.88 -12.07 1.66
N SER A 43 5.44 -12.15 2.93
CA SER A 43 6.29 -11.84 4.09
C SER A 43 7.41 -12.85 4.34
N GLN A 44 7.26 -14.07 3.88
CA GLN A 44 8.25 -15.14 4.02
C GLN A 44 9.22 -15.23 2.82
N GLU A 45 8.88 -14.56 1.72
CA GLU A 45 9.72 -14.57 0.52
C GLU A 45 10.97 -13.71 0.69
N THR A 46 12.09 -14.24 0.22
CA THR A 46 13.37 -13.53 0.18
C THR A 46 13.65 -12.92 -1.19
N SER A 47 13.05 -13.45 -2.24
CA SER A 47 13.17 -12.96 -3.61
C SER A 47 12.14 -11.86 -3.89
N GLN A 48 12.60 -10.71 -4.39
CA GLN A 48 11.70 -9.60 -4.75
C GLN A 48 10.74 -10.00 -5.87
N GLN A 49 11.18 -10.81 -6.82
CA GLN A 49 10.33 -11.33 -7.91
C GLN A 49 9.18 -12.17 -7.36
N ASN A 50 9.44 -13.00 -6.34
CA ASN A 50 8.40 -13.81 -5.70
C ASN A 50 7.45 -12.95 -4.86
N LYS A 51 7.95 -11.91 -4.18
CA LYS A 51 7.09 -10.92 -3.50
C LYS A 51 6.17 -10.22 -4.49
N ILE A 52 6.72 -9.72 -5.60
CA ILE A 52 5.94 -9.07 -6.66
C ILE A 52 4.86 -10.01 -7.18
N ALA A 53 5.18 -11.29 -7.44
CA ALA A 53 4.21 -12.27 -7.90
C ALA A 53 3.09 -12.54 -6.87
N ALA A 54 3.41 -12.53 -5.56
CA ALA A 54 2.40 -12.67 -4.52
C ALA A 54 1.49 -11.44 -4.45
N TYR A 55 2.06 -10.21 -4.55
CA TYR A 55 1.25 -8.98 -4.61
C TYR A 55 0.39 -8.90 -5.86
N ASP A 56 0.85 -9.43 -7.01
CA ASP A 56 0.04 -9.55 -8.21
C ASP A 56 -1.20 -10.41 -7.98
N GLN A 57 -1.04 -11.56 -7.33
CA GLN A 57 -2.17 -12.43 -6.98
C GLN A 57 -3.14 -11.74 -6.02
N ILE A 58 -2.65 -10.97 -5.04
CA ILE A 58 -3.51 -10.17 -4.16
C ILE A 58 -4.30 -9.13 -4.98
N LEU A 59 -3.64 -8.43 -5.90
CA LEU A 59 -4.26 -7.42 -6.75
C LEU A 59 -5.23 -8.00 -7.78
N ASP A 60 -5.06 -9.25 -8.19
CA ASP A 60 -6.05 -9.97 -9.00
C ASP A 60 -7.35 -10.23 -8.22
N LEU A 61 -7.23 -10.55 -6.92
CA LEU A 61 -8.37 -10.76 -6.03
C LEU A 61 -8.98 -9.45 -5.52
N ARG A 62 -8.14 -8.45 -5.25
CA ARG A 62 -8.49 -7.12 -4.73
C ARG A 62 -7.73 -6.02 -5.49
N PRO A 63 -8.23 -5.58 -6.65
CA PRO A 63 -7.53 -4.61 -7.51
C PRO A 63 -7.24 -3.27 -6.84
N ASP A 64 -8.00 -2.90 -5.81
CA ASP A 64 -7.90 -1.64 -5.07
C ASP A 64 -7.24 -1.80 -3.69
N ASP A 65 -6.49 -2.88 -3.48
CA ASP A 65 -5.72 -3.08 -2.26
C ASP A 65 -4.51 -2.13 -2.25
N VAL A 66 -4.65 -1.04 -1.48
CA VAL A 66 -3.66 0.04 -1.40
C VAL A 66 -2.35 -0.45 -0.80
N GLU A 67 -2.42 -1.33 0.19
CA GLU A 67 -1.23 -1.90 0.82
C GLU A 67 -0.47 -2.78 -0.17
N ALA A 68 -1.17 -3.65 -0.89
CA ALA A 68 -0.53 -4.48 -1.92
C ALA A 68 0.14 -3.63 -3.01
N LEU A 69 -0.49 -2.52 -3.44
CA LEU A 69 0.11 -1.60 -4.41
C LEU A 69 1.39 -0.96 -3.86
N SER A 70 1.39 -0.48 -2.61
CA SER A 70 2.53 0.22 -2.02
C SER A 70 3.69 -0.74 -1.67
N TYR A 71 3.40 -1.93 -1.15
CA TYR A 71 4.44 -2.95 -0.90
C TYR A 71 4.99 -3.57 -2.19
N LYS A 72 4.17 -3.67 -3.23
CA LYS A 72 4.67 -4.04 -4.56
C LYS A 72 5.61 -2.98 -5.11
N ALA A 73 5.31 -1.68 -4.91
CA ALA A 73 6.20 -0.59 -5.32
C ALA A 73 7.56 -0.68 -4.64
N ASP A 74 7.60 -0.99 -3.34
CA ASP A 74 8.83 -1.25 -2.59
C ASP A 74 9.65 -2.39 -3.23
N ALA A 75 9.03 -3.56 -3.43
CA ALA A 75 9.69 -4.71 -4.06
C ALA A 75 10.18 -4.41 -5.49
N VAL A 76 9.47 -3.55 -6.23
CA VAL A 76 9.83 -3.12 -7.59
C VAL A 76 11.02 -2.17 -7.58
N LEU A 77 11.14 -1.29 -6.57
CA LEU A 77 12.33 -0.45 -6.38
C LEU A 77 13.57 -1.29 -6.12
N GLU A 78 13.49 -2.33 -5.31
CA GLU A 78 14.59 -3.24 -5.02
C GLU A 78 15.13 -3.97 -6.28
N ILE A 79 14.32 -4.10 -7.32
CA ILE A 79 14.77 -4.62 -8.63
C ILE A 79 15.14 -3.51 -9.63
N GLN A 80 15.28 -2.27 -9.15
CA GLN A 80 15.71 -1.09 -9.93
C GLN A 80 14.77 -0.71 -11.08
N GLU A 81 13.45 -0.78 -10.83
CA GLU A 81 12.40 -0.39 -11.78
C GLU A 81 11.60 0.83 -11.25
N PRO A 82 12.25 2.02 -11.07
CA PRO A 82 11.63 3.17 -10.41
C PRO A 82 10.41 3.73 -11.15
N LEU A 83 10.36 3.66 -12.47
CA LEU A 83 9.21 4.14 -13.23
C LEU A 83 7.96 3.29 -12.99
N TRP A 84 8.15 1.99 -12.82
CA TRP A 84 7.05 1.09 -12.46
C TRP A 84 6.58 1.37 -11.02
N ALA A 85 7.51 1.55 -10.08
CA ALA A 85 7.18 1.91 -8.70
C ALA A 85 6.39 3.23 -8.63
N ILE A 86 6.77 4.27 -9.39
CA ILE A 86 6.02 5.54 -9.49
C ILE A 86 4.56 5.27 -9.90
N SER A 87 4.34 4.45 -10.92
CA SER A 87 2.99 4.12 -11.40
C SER A 87 2.14 3.44 -10.32
N LEU A 88 2.73 2.48 -9.57
CA LEU A 88 2.05 1.78 -8.48
C LEU A 88 1.71 2.74 -7.33
N CYS A 89 2.66 3.57 -6.89
CA CYS A 89 2.44 4.56 -5.85
C CYS A 89 1.38 5.59 -6.23
N GLN A 90 1.40 6.09 -7.46
CA GLN A 90 0.37 7.02 -7.95
C GLN A 90 -1.02 6.39 -7.95
N ARG A 91 -1.12 5.10 -8.30
CA ARG A 91 -2.38 4.36 -8.21
C ARG A 91 -2.83 4.19 -6.76
N ALA A 92 -1.92 3.82 -5.85
CA ALA A 92 -2.22 3.71 -4.43
C ALA A 92 -2.70 5.05 -3.84
N LEU A 93 -2.03 6.17 -4.17
CA LEU A 93 -2.37 7.50 -3.67
C LEU A 93 -3.65 8.10 -4.28
N LYS A 94 -4.12 7.62 -5.43
CA LYS A 94 -5.46 7.95 -5.92
C LYS A 94 -6.56 7.31 -5.07
N LEU A 95 -6.30 6.13 -4.52
CA LEU A 95 -7.25 5.39 -3.68
C LEU A 95 -7.19 5.86 -2.22
N ALA A 96 -5.99 6.12 -1.71
CA ALA A 96 -5.72 6.58 -0.36
C ALA A 96 -4.66 7.69 -0.37
N PRO A 97 -5.05 8.96 -0.49
CA PRO A 97 -4.12 10.10 -0.57
C PRO A 97 -3.24 10.30 0.67
N ASP A 98 -3.63 9.72 1.80
CA ASP A 98 -2.94 9.76 3.10
C ASP A 98 -2.14 8.49 3.41
N ASN A 99 -1.89 7.63 2.43
CA ASN A 99 -1.03 6.47 2.62
C ASN A 99 0.45 6.89 2.69
N GLY A 100 0.99 6.95 3.93
CA GLY A 100 2.37 7.37 4.19
C GLY A 100 3.41 6.49 3.50
N HIS A 101 3.20 5.16 3.48
CA HIS A 101 4.11 4.22 2.83
C HIS A 101 4.19 4.47 1.31
N ALA A 102 3.05 4.70 0.64
CA ALA A 102 3.04 5.01 -0.78
C ALA A 102 3.73 6.35 -1.09
N HIS A 103 3.59 7.38 -0.22
CA HIS A 103 4.35 8.63 -0.36
C HIS A 103 5.84 8.39 -0.18
N TYR A 104 6.24 7.60 0.80
CA TYR A 104 7.64 7.27 1.05
C TYR A 104 8.28 6.56 -0.16
N GLN A 105 7.65 5.49 -0.65
CA GLN A 105 8.14 4.75 -1.82
C GLN A 105 8.17 5.61 -3.10
N LEU A 106 7.20 6.52 -3.25
CA LEU A 106 7.20 7.48 -4.36
C LEU A 106 8.39 8.46 -4.26
N ALA A 107 8.73 8.90 -3.05
CA ALA A 107 9.90 9.76 -2.82
C ALA A 107 11.21 9.03 -3.17
N CYS A 108 11.36 7.76 -2.73
CA CYS A 108 12.50 6.91 -3.11
C CYS A 108 12.61 6.78 -4.63
N ALA A 109 11.51 6.48 -5.31
CA ALA A 109 11.48 6.34 -6.76
C ALA A 109 11.86 7.64 -7.49
N TYR A 110 11.40 8.80 -7.01
CA TYR A 110 11.80 10.08 -7.57
C TYR A 110 13.29 10.38 -7.33
N ALA A 111 13.82 10.03 -6.17
CA ALA A 111 15.24 10.18 -5.87
C ALA A 111 16.12 9.35 -6.83
N GLU A 112 15.73 8.10 -7.09
CA GLU A 112 16.47 7.21 -8.00
C GLU A 112 16.51 7.70 -9.45
N ILE A 113 15.49 8.41 -9.92
CA ILE A 113 15.46 8.98 -11.27
C ILE A 113 15.98 10.43 -11.33
N GLY A 114 16.52 10.95 -10.22
CA GLY A 114 17.10 12.31 -10.15
C GLY A 114 16.07 13.44 -10.09
N ARG A 115 14.79 13.15 -9.79
CA ARG A 115 13.75 14.15 -9.57
C ARG A 115 13.76 14.63 -8.12
N TRP A 116 14.78 15.31 -7.73
CA TRP A 116 15.11 15.59 -6.33
C TRP A 116 14.11 16.51 -5.62
N GLU A 117 13.60 17.53 -6.31
CA GLU A 117 12.57 18.42 -5.74
C GLU A 117 11.25 17.66 -5.47
N ASP A 118 10.87 16.80 -6.38
CA ASP A 118 9.69 15.95 -6.21
C ASP A 118 9.91 14.92 -5.10
N ALA A 119 11.11 14.35 -4.99
CA ALA A 119 11.46 13.43 -3.91
C ALA A 119 11.33 14.10 -2.54
N VAL A 120 11.91 15.29 -2.35
CA VAL A 120 11.83 16.04 -1.08
C VAL A 120 10.40 16.44 -0.76
N THR A 121 9.65 16.95 -1.74
CA THR A 121 8.24 17.34 -1.55
C THR A 121 7.36 16.15 -1.18
N THR A 122 7.62 14.99 -1.78
CA THR A 122 6.84 13.77 -1.52
C THR A 122 7.24 13.14 -0.19
N LEU A 123 8.54 13.17 0.16
CA LEU A 123 9.03 12.74 1.47
C LEU A 123 8.45 13.58 2.60
N GLN A 124 8.34 14.91 2.42
CA GLN A 124 7.67 15.78 3.40
C GLN A 124 6.25 15.29 3.70
N LYS A 125 5.48 14.89 2.68
CA LYS A 125 4.12 14.37 2.88
C LYS A 125 4.13 13.06 3.68
N ALA A 126 5.09 12.18 3.45
CA ALA A 126 5.22 10.96 4.24
C ALA A 126 5.52 11.29 5.71
N ILE A 127 6.45 12.22 5.97
CA ILE A 127 6.82 12.67 7.32
C ILE A 127 5.64 13.36 8.02
N ASP A 128 4.86 14.18 7.31
CA ASP A 128 3.66 14.82 7.85
C ASP A 128 2.60 13.81 8.32
N ILE A 129 2.57 12.63 7.68
CA ILE A 129 1.69 11.51 8.07
C ILE A 129 2.28 10.74 9.26
N SER A 130 3.59 10.47 9.24
CA SER A 130 4.30 9.79 10.32
C SER A 130 5.75 10.25 10.39
N GLU A 131 6.14 10.78 11.54
CA GLU A 131 7.49 11.25 11.83
C GLU A 131 8.56 10.14 11.67
N ALA A 132 8.18 8.87 11.82
CA ALA A 132 9.07 7.72 11.65
C ALA A 132 9.77 7.70 10.29
N TYR A 133 9.11 8.21 9.24
CA TYR A 133 9.72 8.29 7.90
C TYR A 133 10.92 9.24 7.82
N ARG A 134 11.08 10.16 8.75
CA ARG A 134 12.26 11.01 8.86
C ARG A 134 13.49 10.17 9.25
N ASP A 135 13.33 9.33 10.26
CA ASP A 135 14.40 8.45 10.73
C ASP A 135 14.76 7.44 9.64
N ASP A 136 13.76 6.84 9.00
CA ASP A 136 13.97 5.93 7.88
C ASP A 136 14.75 6.60 6.75
N ALA A 137 14.36 7.81 6.32
CA ALA A 137 15.02 8.56 5.25
C ALA A 137 16.47 8.95 5.59
N SER A 138 16.81 9.11 6.87
CA SER A 138 18.15 9.46 7.32
C SER A 138 19.20 8.39 7.00
N VAL A 139 18.76 7.13 6.90
CA VAL A 139 19.64 5.96 6.68
C VAL A 139 19.39 5.27 5.34
N ASP A 140 18.28 5.57 4.66
CA ASP A 140 17.92 4.94 3.39
C ASP A 140 18.87 5.34 2.26
N LEU A 141 19.38 4.33 1.55
CA LEU A 141 20.32 4.51 0.45
C LEU A 141 19.67 5.15 -0.79
N SER A 142 18.37 5.05 -0.96
CA SER A 142 17.63 5.71 -2.04
C SER A 142 17.86 7.23 -2.04
N PHE A 143 18.11 7.81 -0.86
CA PHE A 143 18.37 9.25 -0.70
C PHE A 143 19.86 9.62 -0.60
N GLU A 144 20.79 8.70 -0.84
CA GLU A 144 22.23 8.97 -0.71
C GLU A 144 22.68 10.21 -1.51
N HIS A 145 22.21 10.33 -2.75
CA HIS A 145 22.54 11.48 -3.61
C HIS A 145 21.88 12.79 -3.16
N LEU A 146 20.86 12.73 -2.31
CA LEU A 146 20.16 13.90 -1.76
C LEU A 146 20.77 14.42 -0.46
N ARG A 147 21.66 13.69 0.18
CA ARG A 147 22.22 14.05 1.50
C ARG A 147 22.95 15.38 1.52
N GLU A 148 23.51 15.81 0.39
CA GLU A 148 24.17 17.10 0.24
C GLU A 148 23.23 18.24 -0.16
N HIS A 149 21.98 17.94 -0.54
CA HIS A 149 20.99 18.95 -0.88
C HIS A 149 20.42 19.62 0.37
N GLU A 150 20.46 20.96 0.39
CA GLU A 150 20.02 21.75 1.54
C GLU A 150 18.58 21.44 1.96
N SER A 151 17.65 21.34 0.99
CA SER A 151 16.25 21.04 1.26
C SER A 151 16.04 19.67 1.93
N PHE A 152 16.79 18.65 1.50
CA PHE A 152 16.75 17.33 2.11
C PHE A 152 17.37 17.35 3.52
N ARG A 153 18.52 18.01 3.67
CA ARG A 153 19.19 18.15 4.97
C ARG A 153 18.31 18.87 6.00
N THR A 154 17.68 19.95 5.58
CA THR A 154 16.74 20.69 6.43
C THR A 154 15.56 19.80 6.82
N LEU A 155 14.98 19.05 5.87
CA LEU A 155 13.85 18.17 6.14
C LEU A 155 14.18 17.03 7.09
N VAL A 156 15.35 16.40 6.93
CA VAL A 156 15.68 15.14 7.60
C VAL A 156 16.51 15.35 8.87
N PHE A 157 17.41 16.33 8.91
CA PHE A 157 18.42 16.43 9.98
C PHE A 157 18.27 17.65 10.92
N THR A 158 17.51 18.71 10.57
CA THR A 158 17.49 19.95 11.38
C THR A 158 16.66 19.88 12.66
N ASN A 159 15.82 18.88 12.86
CA ASN A 159 15.02 18.75 14.09
C ASN A 159 15.73 17.98 15.22
N GLN A 160 16.99 17.58 15.07
CA GLN A 160 17.75 16.86 16.11
C GLN A 160 18.54 17.79 17.05
N ASP A 161 18.73 19.06 16.69
CA ASP A 161 19.60 19.99 17.47
C ASP A 161 18.87 20.87 18.50
N ASP A 162 17.52 20.94 18.48
CA ASP A 162 16.78 21.82 19.42
C ASP A 162 16.44 21.18 20.77
N SER A 163 16.82 19.93 21.04
CA SER A 163 16.50 19.24 22.31
C SER A 163 17.68 19.03 23.27
N THR A 164 18.84 19.67 23.02
CA THR A 164 20.04 19.50 23.86
C THR A 164 20.53 20.76 24.61
N ASP A 165 19.77 21.86 24.59
CA ASP A 165 20.06 23.04 25.43
C ASP A 165 18.82 23.49 26.22
N ALA A 166 18.54 22.82 27.33
CA ALA A 166 17.79 23.35 28.46
C ALA A 166 18.13 22.63 29.75
#